data_6a6006e1613e32780ee58df5c1626015
#
_entry.id   6a6006e1613e32780ee58df5c1626015
#
_cell.length_a   1.000
_cell.length_b   1.000
_cell.length_c   1.000
_cell.angle_alpha   90.00
_cell.angle_beta   90.00
_cell.angle_gamma   90.00
#
_symmetry.space_group_name_H-M   'P 1'
#
loop_
_entity.id
_entity.type
_entity.pdbx_description
1 polymer ?
#
loop_
_entity_poly.entity_id
_entity_poly.type
_entity_poly.pdbx_seq_one_letter_code
_entity_poly.pdbx_strand_id
1 'polypeptide(L)'
;MKYIGMPMGMWALFAGSFQKQLTEVLGYDTDTAKAITKKAKPKYKVIIADLPEFEKADRFKMNIVNCAMIGAFVLSMPERPDVEWLTEYYAKSMMTKPMKWFCRKSGKNKFTPKDISGMKATATLKAADRNPYSWNMEFYEYPDGSGYEGRFTKCGICVLMKKLGLYDLTPALCRLDYTMSEAGGTAMKESYTTKAFRKTVRERFPEQEVRK
;
A
#
# COMPACT_ATOMS: atom_id res chain seq x y z
N MET A 1 8.42 22.44 -7.16
CA MET A 1 7.71 21.17 -7.40
C MET A 1 7.61 20.48 -6.06
N LYS A 2 6.40 20.21 -5.61
CA LYS A 2 6.14 19.55 -4.32
C LYS A 2 6.85 18.20 -4.27
N TYR A 3 7.53 17.90 -3.15
CA TYR A 3 8.20 16.63 -2.98
C TYR A 3 7.22 15.59 -2.42
N ILE A 4 6.73 14.73 -3.28
CA ILE A 4 5.87 13.58 -2.97
C ILE A 4 6.49 12.26 -3.44
N GLY A 5 7.80 12.14 -3.40
CA GLY A 5 8.53 11.01 -3.95
C GLY A 5 8.83 11.18 -5.44
N MET A 6 8.79 10.08 -6.18
CA MET A 6 9.00 10.07 -7.63
C MET A 6 7.75 9.55 -8.36
N PRO A 7 6.63 10.30 -8.36
CA PRO A 7 5.35 9.78 -8.85
C PRO A 7 5.41 9.37 -10.32
N MET A 8 6.11 10.12 -11.17
CA MET A 8 6.25 9.74 -12.59
C MET A 8 7.22 8.59 -12.79
N GLY A 9 8.23 8.43 -11.94
CA GLY A 9 9.09 7.24 -11.93
C GLY A 9 8.30 5.97 -11.53
N MET A 10 7.43 6.09 -10.53
CA MET A 10 6.51 4.99 -10.14
C MET A 10 5.54 4.66 -11.28
N TRP A 11 4.99 5.66 -11.95
CA TRP A 11 4.16 5.43 -13.13
C TRP A 11 4.92 4.65 -14.20
N ALA A 12 6.12 5.10 -14.55
CA ALA A 12 6.95 4.45 -15.59
C ALA A 12 7.31 2.99 -15.21
N LEU A 13 7.53 2.74 -13.92
CA LEU A 13 7.93 1.41 -13.42
C LEU A 13 6.77 0.41 -13.41
N PHE A 14 5.56 0.85 -13.08
CA PHE A 14 4.45 -0.05 -12.80
C PHE A 14 3.28 0.01 -13.80
N ALA A 15 3.08 1.10 -14.55
CA ALA A 15 1.89 1.24 -15.39
C ALA A 15 1.73 0.12 -16.42
N GLY A 16 2.81 -0.37 -17.00
CA GLY A 16 2.77 -1.52 -17.92
C GLY A 16 2.33 -2.82 -17.23
N SER A 17 2.77 -3.03 -15.97
CA SER A 17 2.31 -4.17 -15.18
C SER A 17 0.83 -4.05 -14.83
N PHE A 18 0.39 -2.87 -14.39
CA PHE A 18 -1.02 -2.60 -14.14
C PHE A 18 -1.88 -2.85 -15.39
N GLN A 19 -1.46 -2.35 -16.55
CA GLN A 19 -2.16 -2.60 -17.82
C GLN A 19 -2.25 -4.08 -18.15
N LYS A 20 -1.17 -4.83 -17.99
CA LYS A 20 -1.12 -6.27 -18.21
C LYS A 20 -2.11 -7.01 -17.32
N GLN A 21 -2.15 -6.66 -16.04
CA GLN A 21 -3.03 -7.33 -15.08
C GLN A 21 -4.51 -6.97 -15.26
N LEU A 22 -4.85 -5.86 -15.92
CA LEU A 22 -6.24 -5.62 -16.35
C LEU A 22 -6.75 -6.74 -17.26
N THR A 23 -5.89 -7.27 -18.12
CA THR A 23 -6.25 -8.40 -19.00
C THR A 23 -6.15 -9.73 -18.26
N GLU A 24 -5.05 -9.98 -17.54
CA GLU A 24 -4.76 -11.31 -16.98
C GLU A 24 -5.58 -11.64 -15.73
N VAL A 25 -5.97 -10.64 -14.95
CA VAL A 25 -6.71 -10.81 -13.70
C VAL A 25 -8.17 -10.41 -13.85
N LEU A 26 -8.42 -9.25 -14.45
CA LEU A 26 -9.77 -8.68 -14.54
C LEU A 26 -10.49 -9.02 -15.85
N GLY A 27 -9.84 -9.74 -16.76
CA GLY A 27 -10.47 -10.26 -17.99
C GLY A 27 -10.81 -9.21 -19.06
N TYR A 28 -10.33 -7.97 -18.92
CA TYR A 28 -10.53 -6.96 -19.97
C TYR A 28 -9.76 -7.32 -21.23
N ASP A 29 -10.33 -7.04 -22.40
CA ASP A 29 -9.59 -7.12 -23.66
C ASP A 29 -8.44 -6.09 -23.70
N THR A 30 -7.50 -6.30 -24.64
CA THR A 30 -6.30 -5.48 -24.74
C THR A 30 -6.59 -4.01 -25.03
N ASP A 31 -7.61 -3.69 -25.81
CA ASP A 31 -7.91 -2.31 -26.19
C ASP A 31 -8.61 -1.58 -25.04
N THR A 32 -9.49 -2.25 -24.33
CA THR A 32 -10.09 -1.75 -23.08
C THR A 32 -8.99 -1.50 -22.03
N ALA A 33 -8.04 -2.42 -21.83
CA ALA A 33 -6.93 -2.26 -20.92
C ALA A 33 -6.04 -1.06 -21.27
N LYS A 34 -5.75 -0.84 -22.55
CA LYS A 34 -5.04 0.37 -23.03
C LYS A 34 -5.84 1.65 -22.76
N ALA A 35 -7.15 1.62 -23.03
CA ALA A 35 -8.03 2.77 -22.81
C ALA A 35 -8.10 3.14 -21.32
N ILE A 36 -8.24 2.15 -20.42
CA ILE A 36 -8.19 2.35 -18.96
C ILE A 36 -6.87 2.99 -18.57
N THR A 37 -5.74 2.45 -19.02
CA THR A 37 -4.40 2.97 -18.71
C THR A 37 -4.21 4.42 -19.19
N LYS A 38 -4.70 4.73 -20.39
CA LYS A 38 -4.68 6.09 -20.96
C LYS A 38 -5.50 7.06 -20.09
N LYS A 39 -6.68 6.66 -19.61
CA LYS A 39 -7.54 7.45 -18.72
C LYS A 39 -6.95 7.57 -17.29
N ALA A 40 -6.28 6.53 -16.80
CA ALA A 40 -5.70 6.51 -15.46
C ALA A 40 -4.53 7.49 -15.29
N LYS A 41 -3.70 7.70 -16.32
CA LYS A 41 -2.54 8.57 -16.25
C LYS A 41 -2.86 10.03 -15.86
N PRO A 42 -3.80 10.74 -16.52
CA PRO A 42 -4.20 12.08 -16.11
C PRO A 42 -4.86 12.10 -14.72
N LYS A 43 -5.71 11.10 -14.38
CA LYS A 43 -6.30 10.99 -13.04
C LYS A 43 -5.22 10.84 -11.96
N TYR A 44 -4.22 10.01 -12.19
CA TYR A 44 -3.08 9.86 -11.31
C TYR A 44 -2.35 11.19 -11.07
N LYS A 45 -2.07 11.94 -12.14
CA LYS A 45 -1.45 13.27 -12.02
C LYS A 45 -2.28 14.23 -11.19
N VAL A 46 -3.60 14.23 -11.36
CA VAL A 46 -4.52 15.08 -10.58
C VAL A 46 -4.48 14.68 -9.09
N ILE A 47 -4.58 13.38 -8.79
CA ILE A 47 -4.51 12.88 -7.41
C ILE A 47 -3.18 13.29 -6.75
N ILE A 48 -2.06 13.09 -7.46
CA ILE A 48 -0.73 13.46 -6.95
C ILE A 48 -0.59 14.97 -6.73
N ALA A 49 -1.12 15.79 -7.63
CA ALA A 49 -1.04 17.25 -7.51
C ALA A 49 -1.82 17.80 -6.31
N ASP A 50 -2.82 17.07 -5.85
CA ASP A 50 -3.67 17.41 -4.72
C ASP A 50 -3.14 16.89 -3.36
N LEU A 51 -2.09 16.08 -3.37
CA LEU A 51 -1.42 15.62 -2.15
C LEU A 51 -0.50 16.71 -1.58
N PRO A 52 -0.41 16.84 -0.24
CA PRO A 52 0.55 17.73 0.38
C PRO A 52 1.99 17.23 0.18
N GLU A 53 2.95 18.10 0.49
CA GLU A 53 4.35 17.69 0.54
C GLU A 53 4.61 16.75 1.70
N PHE A 54 5.53 15.82 1.47
CA PHE A 54 6.07 14.93 2.49
C PHE A 54 7.52 15.31 2.78
N GLU A 55 7.95 15.12 4.01
CA GLU A 55 9.36 15.23 4.34
C GLU A 55 10.19 14.21 3.57
N LYS A 56 11.43 14.60 3.21
CA LYS A 56 12.35 13.69 2.51
C LYS A 56 12.56 12.37 3.24
N ALA A 57 12.66 12.43 4.55
CA ALA A 57 12.89 11.28 5.43
C ALA A 57 11.63 10.41 5.62
N ASP A 58 10.45 10.85 5.19
CA ASP A 58 9.24 10.07 5.36
C ASP A 58 9.29 8.76 4.56
N ARG A 59 9.32 7.64 5.29
CA ARG A 59 9.37 6.30 4.72
C ARG A 59 8.08 5.90 3.99
N PHE A 60 6.95 6.49 4.36
CA PHE A 60 5.63 6.10 3.86
C PHE A 60 5.16 6.89 2.63
N LYS A 61 5.88 7.94 2.24
CA LYS A 61 5.51 8.77 1.07
C LYS A 61 5.29 7.97 -0.21
N MET A 62 6.06 6.89 -0.41
CA MET A 62 5.91 6.04 -1.59
C MET A 62 4.62 5.20 -1.54
N ASN A 63 4.13 4.87 -0.35
CA ASN A 63 2.89 4.13 -0.20
C ASN A 63 1.70 4.95 -0.70
N ILE A 64 1.67 6.26 -0.41
CA ILE A 64 0.63 7.16 -0.94
C ILE A 64 0.70 7.28 -2.46
N VAL A 65 1.89 7.35 -3.03
CA VAL A 65 2.09 7.40 -4.49
C VAL A 65 1.55 6.13 -5.15
N ASN A 66 1.81 4.97 -4.57
CA ASN A 66 1.27 3.70 -5.04
C ASN A 66 -0.25 3.62 -4.91
N CYS A 67 -0.80 4.10 -3.78
CA CYS A 67 -2.25 4.14 -3.57
C CYS A 67 -2.95 5.12 -4.51
N ALA A 68 -2.32 6.24 -4.82
CA ALA A 68 -2.82 7.16 -5.84
C ALA A 68 -2.88 6.49 -7.22
N MET A 69 -1.89 5.63 -7.55
CA MET A 69 -1.86 4.91 -8.81
C MET A 69 -3.00 3.90 -8.89
N ILE A 70 -3.15 3.00 -7.92
CA ILE A 70 -4.26 2.02 -7.95
C ILE A 70 -5.62 2.73 -7.93
N GLY A 71 -5.78 3.81 -7.14
CA GLY A 71 -6.99 4.62 -7.15
C GLY A 71 -7.31 5.19 -8.52
N ALA A 72 -6.31 5.71 -9.24
CA ALA A 72 -6.47 6.23 -10.59
C ALA A 72 -6.90 5.14 -11.60
N PHE A 73 -6.35 3.93 -11.49
CA PHE A 73 -6.77 2.80 -12.32
C PHE A 73 -8.21 2.39 -12.02
N VAL A 74 -8.57 2.19 -10.75
CA VAL A 74 -9.95 1.83 -10.33
C VAL A 74 -10.97 2.85 -10.83
N LEU A 75 -10.69 4.15 -10.64
CA LEU A 75 -11.55 5.24 -11.13
C LEU A 75 -11.64 5.34 -12.66
N SER A 76 -10.83 4.57 -13.38
CA SER A 76 -10.81 4.55 -14.86
C SER A 76 -11.40 3.29 -15.45
N MET A 77 -11.69 2.28 -14.62
CA MET A 77 -12.37 1.06 -15.03
C MET A 77 -13.85 1.33 -15.37
N PRO A 78 -14.44 0.62 -16.33
CA PRO A 78 -15.88 0.69 -16.62
C PRO A 78 -16.73 0.24 -15.43
N GLU A 79 -16.28 -0.79 -14.74
CA GLU A 79 -16.93 -1.38 -13.58
C GLU A 79 -15.97 -1.36 -12.39
N ARG A 80 -16.54 -1.15 -11.20
CA ARG A 80 -15.77 -1.14 -9.96
C ARG A 80 -15.48 -2.57 -9.54
N PRO A 81 -14.21 -2.96 -9.34
CA PRO A 81 -13.87 -4.29 -8.83
C PRO A 81 -14.31 -4.42 -7.36
N ASP A 82 -14.58 -5.63 -6.93
CA ASP A 82 -14.70 -5.96 -5.51
C ASP A 82 -13.32 -6.03 -4.82
N VAL A 83 -13.30 -6.27 -3.51
CA VAL A 83 -12.07 -6.32 -2.72
C VAL A 83 -11.19 -7.50 -3.12
N GLU A 84 -11.76 -8.65 -3.48
CA GLU A 84 -11.01 -9.87 -3.78
C GLU A 84 -10.28 -9.73 -5.13
N TRP A 85 -11.00 -9.32 -6.17
CA TRP A 85 -10.42 -9.02 -7.48
C TRP A 85 -9.38 -7.90 -7.41
N LEU A 86 -9.66 -6.84 -6.65
CA LEU A 86 -8.70 -5.75 -6.48
C LEU A 86 -7.45 -6.20 -5.73
N THR A 87 -7.57 -7.10 -4.75
CA THR A 87 -6.44 -7.67 -4.01
C THR A 87 -5.49 -8.40 -4.95
N GLU A 88 -6.03 -9.29 -5.78
CA GLU A 88 -5.23 -10.05 -6.74
C GLU A 88 -4.62 -9.14 -7.80
N TYR A 89 -5.43 -8.27 -8.38
CA TYR A 89 -4.98 -7.30 -9.38
C TYR A 89 -3.84 -6.43 -8.86
N TYR A 90 -3.99 -5.87 -7.66
CA TYR A 90 -2.98 -4.99 -7.08
C TYR A 90 -1.70 -5.74 -6.72
N ALA A 91 -1.81 -6.90 -6.09
CA ALA A 91 -0.67 -7.75 -5.75
C ALA A 91 0.13 -8.13 -7.01
N LYS A 92 -0.51 -8.64 -8.04
CA LYS A 92 0.16 -9.02 -9.30
C LYS A 92 0.75 -7.81 -10.03
N SER A 93 0.05 -6.67 -10.03
CA SER A 93 0.53 -5.43 -10.65
C SER A 93 1.79 -4.90 -9.99
N MET A 94 1.89 -4.98 -8.66
CA MET A 94 3.03 -4.50 -7.90
C MET A 94 4.21 -5.49 -7.89
N MET A 95 3.98 -6.81 -7.96
CA MET A 95 5.01 -7.83 -7.84
C MET A 95 5.81 -8.06 -9.13
N THR A 96 6.31 -6.98 -9.73
CA THR A 96 7.26 -7.02 -10.85
C THR A 96 8.60 -7.65 -10.44
N LYS A 97 9.41 -8.09 -11.42
CA LYS A 97 10.75 -8.63 -11.14
C LYS A 97 11.62 -7.70 -10.27
N PRO A 98 11.72 -6.37 -10.56
CA PRO A 98 12.43 -5.43 -9.70
C PRO A 98 11.85 -5.36 -8.28
N MET A 99 10.51 -5.36 -8.14
CA MET A 99 9.88 -5.29 -6.82
C MET A 99 10.14 -6.55 -5.99
N LYS A 100 10.05 -7.73 -6.58
CA LYS A 100 10.40 -9.00 -5.93
C LYS A 100 11.87 -9.01 -5.46
N TRP A 101 12.77 -8.51 -6.29
CA TRP A 101 14.17 -8.35 -5.91
C TRP A 101 14.34 -7.40 -4.72
N PHE A 102 13.65 -6.25 -4.75
CA PHE A 102 13.66 -5.28 -3.64
C PHE A 102 13.12 -5.91 -2.35
N CYS A 103 11.99 -6.63 -2.41
CA CYS A 103 11.44 -7.33 -1.24
C CYS A 103 12.42 -8.33 -0.64
N ARG A 104 13.07 -9.16 -1.47
CA ARG A 104 14.10 -10.13 -1.00
C ARG A 104 15.29 -9.43 -0.34
N LYS A 105 15.78 -8.34 -0.93
CA LYS A 105 16.87 -7.56 -0.36
C LYS A 105 16.47 -6.91 0.97
N SER A 106 15.28 -6.34 1.03
CA SER A 106 14.73 -5.71 2.23
C SER A 106 14.47 -6.74 3.34
N GLY A 107 13.92 -7.90 2.99
CA GLY A 107 13.62 -8.97 3.95
C GLY A 107 14.85 -9.45 4.72
N LYS A 108 16.02 -9.54 4.06
CA LYS A 108 17.29 -9.91 4.71
C LYS A 108 17.72 -8.99 5.85
N ASN A 109 17.24 -7.75 5.85
CA ASN A 109 17.58 -6.75 6.85
C ASN A 109 16.51 -6.57 7.94
N LYS A 110 15.41 -7.33 7.86
CA LYS A 110 14.33 -7.27 8.84
C LYS A 110 14.77 -7.80 10.20
N PHE A 111 14.25 -7.18 11.25
CA PHE A 111 14.52 -7.56 12.65
C PHE A 111 15.99 -7.43 13.08
N THR A 112 16.86 -6.87 12.26
CA THR A 112 18.21 -6.52 12.70
C THR A 112 18.16 -5.35 13.70
N PRO A 113 19.18 -5.19 14.60
CA PRO A 113 19.23 -4.04 15.51
C PRO A 113 19.12 -2.69 14.80
N LYS A 114 19.67 -2.59 13.60
CA LYS A 114 19.56 -1.40 12.73
C LYS A 114 18.13 -1.16 12.23
N ASP A 115 17.42 -2.21 11.86
CA ASP A 115 16.02 -2.12 11.45
C ASP A 115 15.13 -1.69 12.62
N ILE A 116 15.29 -2.32 13.78
CA ILE A 116 14.57 -2.00 15.02
C ILE A 116 14.80 -0.54 15.43
N SER A 117 16.06 -0.10 15.50
CA SER A 117 16.41 1.29 15.79
C SER A 117 15.80 2.28 14.79
N GLY A 118 15.84 1.93 13.50
CA GLY A 118 15.23 2.73 12.45
C GLY A 118 13.70 2.81 12.54
N MET A 119 13.05 1.74 13.01
CA MET A 119 11.59 1.73 13.23
C MET A 119 11.20 2.53 14.47
N LYS A 120 11.97 2.45 15.56
CA LYS A 120 11.78 3.31 16.74
C LYS A 120 11.88 4.79 16.39
N ALA A 121 12.92 5.19 15.65
CA ALA A 121 13.09 6.56 15.19
C ALA A 121 11.92 7.00 14.29
N THR A 122 11.46 6.11 13.39
CA THR A 122 10.29 6.38 12.56
C THR A 122 9.03 6.59 13.40
N ALA A 123 8.78 5.76 14.42
CA ALA A 123 7.63 5.91 15.30
C ALA A 123 7.65 7.25 16.04
N THR A 124 8.81 7.66 16.56
CA THR A 124 8.99 8.96 17.23
C THR A 124 8.65 10.13 16.29
N LEU A 125 9.17 10.11 15.05
CA LEU A 125 8.87 11.14 14.06
C LEU A 125 7.38 11.14 13.69
N LYS A 126 6.78 9.96 13.60
CA LYS A 126 5.38 9.80 13.18
C LYS A 126 4.37 10.07 14.28
N ALA A 127 4.74 10.04 15.55
CA ALA A 127 3.84 10.37 16.64
C ALA A 127 3.33 11.81 16.57
N ALA A 128 4.15 12.76 16.10
CA ALA A 128 3.83 14.17 15.98
C ALA A 128 3.47 14.62 14.54
N ASP A 129 3.44 13.70 13.57
CA ASP A 129 3.20 14.05 12.17
C ASP A 129 1.75 14.51 11.94
N ARG A 130 1.60 15.76 11.52
CA ARG A 130 0.31 16.41 11.25
C ARG A 130 -0.15 16.30 9.80
N ASN A 131 0.69 15.77 8.89
CA ASN A 131 0.29 15.56 7.50
C ASN A 131 -0.89 14.55 7.45
N PRO A 132 -2.08 14.92 6.95
CA PRO A 132 -3.25 14.05 6.96
C PRO A 132 -3.06 12.78 6.13
N TYR A 133 -2.19 12.82 5.12
CA TYR A 133 -1.89 11.68 4.24
C TYR A 133 -0.66 10.88 4.68
N SER A 134 -0.12 11.14 5.85
CA SER A 134 0.93 10.35 6.45
C SER A 134 0.37 9.38 7.50
N TRP A 135 1.25 8.70 8.21
CA TRP A 135 0.90 7.72 9.22
C TRP A 135 1.31 8.23 10.58
N ASN A 136 0.50 7.94 11.62
CA ASN A 136 0.97 7.96 12.99
C ASN A 136 1.16 6.52 13.43
N MET A 137 2.26 6.24 14.11
CA MET A 137 2.68 4.89 14.46
C MET A 137 3.16 4.84 15.92
N GLU A 138 2.69 3.83 16.64
CA GLU A 138 3.25 3.37 17.91
C GLU A 138 4.16 2.18 17.64
N PHE A 139 5.19 2.00 18.44
CA PHE A 139 6.18 0.94 18.28
C PHE A 139 6.33 0.16 19.56
N TYR A 140 6.22 -1.15 19.49
CA TYR A 140 6.32 -2.07 20.60
C TYR A 140 7.34 -3.16 20.25
N GLU A 141 8.42 -3.22 21.00
CA GLU A 141 9.41 -4.30 20.88
C GLU A 141 9.00 -5.47 21.75
N TYR A 142 9.15 -6.68 21.25
CA TYR A 142 8.84 -7.87 22.05
C TYR A 142 9.91 -8.09 23.10
N PRO A 143 9.53 -8.43 24.35
CA PRO A 143 10.48 -8.60 25.46
C PRO A 143 11.52 -9.70 25.20
N ASP A 144 11.19 -10.70 24.40
CA ASP A 144 12.05 -11.82 24.02
C ASP A 144 13.02 -11.49 22.87
N GLY A 145 12.98 -10.27 22.35
CA GLY A 145 13.82 -9.85 21.22
C GLY A 145 13.46 -10.49 19.87
N SER A 146 12.35 -11.25 19.78
CA SER A 146 11.97 -11.95 18.56
C SER A 146 11.44 -11.04 17.45
N GLY A 147 11.16 -9.76 17.77
CA GLY A 147 10.65 -8.81 16.79
C GLY A 147 10.00 -7.60 17.42
N TYR A 148 9.13 -6.97 16.65
CA TYR A 148 8.39 -5.79 17.07
C TYR A 148 7.01 -5.71 16.41
N GLU A 149 6.14 -4.91 17.02
CA GLU A 149 4.86 -4.51 16.45
C GLU A 149 4.89 -3.00 16.13
N GLY A 150 4.46 -2.65 14.91
CA GLY A 150 4.18 -1.27 14.53
C GLY A 150 2.67 -1.08 14.42
N ARG A 151 2.08 -0.31 15.33
CA ARG A 151 0.64 -0.03 15.33
C ARG A 151 0.35 1.32 14.71
N PHE A 152 -0.35 1.33 13.59
CA PHE A 152 -0.79 2.57 12.96
C PHE A 152 -2.07 3.09 13.63
N THR A 153 -1.99 4.26 14.25
CA THR A 153 -3.12 4.98 14.84
C THR A 153 -3.80 5.92 13.83
N LYS A 154 -3.06 6.31 12.77
CA LYS A 154 -3.58 7.01 11.59
C LYS A 154 -2.95 6.39 10.35
N CYS A 155 -3.74 6.25 9.29
CA CYS A 155 -3.30 5.68 8.02
C CYS A 155 -3.63 6.62 6.86
N GLY A 156 -2.61 7.12 6.18
CA GLY A 156 -2.78 8.03 5.04
C GLY A 156 -3.50 7.39 3.85
N ILE A 157 -3.36 6.07 3.67
CA ILE A 157 -4.11 5.32 2.64
C ILE A 157 -5.62 5.43 2.89
N CYS A 158 -6.07 5.23 4.13
CA CYS A 158 -7.48 5.35 4.48
C CYS A 158 -8.02 6.75 4.16
N VAL A 159 -7.23 7.79 4.44
CA VAL A 159 -7.60 9.18 4.13
C VAL A 159 -7.73 9.39 2.63
N LEU A 160 -6.74 8.93 1.85
CA LEU A 160 -6.77 9.06 0.39
C LEU A 160 -7.93 8.27 -0.21
N MET A 161 -8.11 7.01 0.16
CA MET A 161 -9.17 6.17 -0.38
C MET A 161 -10.56 6.72 -0.03
N LYS A 162 -10.75 7.27 1.17
CA LYS A 162 -11.99 7.96 1.54
C LYS A 162 -12.25 9.18 0.64
N LYS A 163 -11.22 10.00 0.38
CA LYS A 163 -11.32 11.16 -0.51
C LYS A 163 -11.69 10.77 -1.95
N LEU A 164 -11.18 9.63 -2.43
CA LEU A 164 -11.47 9.10 -3.76
C LEU A 164 -12.82 8.38 -3.86
N GLY A 165 -13.57 8.21 -2.78
CA GLY A 165 -14.80 7.42 -2.75
C GLY A 165 -14.57 5.91 -2.86
N LEU A 166 -13.37 5.44 -2.48
CA LEU A 166 -12.91 4.06 -2.62
C LEU A 166 -12.56 3.42 -1.25
N TYR A 167 -13.11 3.95 -0.16
CA TYR A 167 -12.71 3.54 1.20
C TYR A 167 -12.96 2.06 1.50
N ASP A 168 -14.03 1.49 1.00
CA ASP A 168 -14.41 0.08 1.11
C ASP A 168 -13.40 -0.86 0.42
N LEU A 169 -12.63 -0.37 -0.55
CA LEU A 169 -11.56 -1.11 -1.22
C LEU A 169 -10.21 -1.06 -0.47
N THR A 170 -10.09 -0.29 0.60
CA THR A 170 -8.86 -0.18 1.40
C THR A 170 -8.30 -1.54 1.86
N PRO A 171 -9.10 -2.55 2.24
CA PRO A 171 -8.59 -3.86 2.63
C PRO A 171 -7.71 -4.52 1.55
N ALA A 172 -8.04 -4.32 0.27
CA ALA A 172 -7.23 -4.86 -0.83
C ALA A 172 -5.81 -4.27 -0.85
N LEU A 173 -5.67 -2.99 -0.48
CA LEU A 173 -4.37 -2.33 -0.44
C LEU A 173 -3.52 -2.80 0.76
N CYS A 174 -4.17 -3.02 1.90
CA CYS A 174 -3.49 -3.54 3.10
C CYS A 174 -2.96 -4.96 2.91
N ARG A 175 -3.62 -5.78 2.09
CA ARG A 175 -3.18 -7.14 1.79
C ARG A 175 -1.87 -7.21 1.01
N LEU A 176 -1.43 -6.13 0.36
CA LEU A 176 -0.15 -6.06 -0.34
C LEU A 176 1.03 -6.28 0.62
N ASP A 177 0.92 -5.86 1.89
CA ASP A 177 1.99 -6.03 2.89
C ASP A 177 2.32 -7.51 3.11
N TYR A 178 1.32 -8.39 3.10
CA TYR A 178 1.52 -9.84 3.17
C TYR A 178 2.26 -10.36 1.93
N THR A 179 1.82 -9.96 0.75
CA THR A 179 2.45 -10.36 -0.52
C THR A 179 3.92 -9.90 -0.57
N MET A 180 4.21 -8.70 -0.08
CA MET A 180 5.59 -8.18 -0.01
C MET A 180 6.43 -8.94 1.01
N SER A 181 5.88 -9.28 2.16
CA SER A 181 6.56 -10.06 3.21
C SER A 181 6.88 -11.46 2.74
N GLU A 182 5.93 -12.14 2.11
CA GLU A 182 6.13 -13.45 1.50
C GLU A 182 7.23 -13.41 0.43
N ALA A 183 7.17 -12.44 -0.48
CA ALA A 183 8.20 -12.25 -1.49
C ALA A 183 9.59 -11.92 -0.90
N GLY A 184 9.62 -11.36 0.31
CA GLY A 184 10.83 -11.06 1.08
C GLY A 184 11.39 -12.26 1.85
N GLY A 185 10.64 -13.37 1.93
CA GLY A 185 10.99 -14.52 2.78
C GLY A 185 10.85 -14.21 4.28
N THR A 186 10.16 -13.13 4.61
CA THR A 186 9.81 -12.76 5.98
C THR A 186 8.37 -13.19 6.19
N ALA A 187 8.15 -14.42 6.65
CA ALA A 187 6.82 -14.83 7.08
C ALA A 187 6.38 -13.88 8.20
N MET A 188 5.38 -13.05 7.92
CA MET A 188 4.61 -12.41 8.99
C MET A 188 3.98 -13.59 9.73
N LYS A 189 4.48 -13.92 10.92
CA LYS A 189 3.91 -14.99 11.72
C LYS A 189 2.43 -14.65 11.92
N GLU A 190 1.57 -15.50 11.42
CA GLU A 190 0.11 -15.32 11.37
C GLU A 190 -0.54 -14.91 12.69
N SER A 191 0.12 -15.15 13.81
CA SER A 191 -0.46 -14.97 15.13
C SER A 191 -0.73 -13.53 15.55
N TYR A 192 0.00 -12.54 15.05
CA TYR A 192 -0.08 -11.16 15.55
C TYR A 192 -0.87 -10.24 14.66
N THR A 193 -0.51 -10.18 13.41
CA THR A 193 -1.16 -9.29 12.45
C THR A 193 -2.62 -9.70 12.23
N THR A 194 -2.91 -11.00 12.31
CA THR A 194 -4.27 -11.50 12.11
C THR A 194 -5.23 -11.13 13.23
N LYS A 195 -4.81 -11.15 14.50
CA LYS A 195 -5.71 -10.78 15.61
C LYS A 195 -5.90 -9.26 15.75
N ALA A 196 -4.81 -8.49 15.74
CA ALA A 196 -4.88 -7.03 15.80
C ALA A 196 -5.49 -6.45 14.53
N PHE A 197 -5.14 -6.95 13.35
CA PHE A 197 -5.73 -6.55 12.07
C PHE A 197 -7.21 -6.97 11.97
N ARG A 198 -7.60 -8.18 12.39
CA ARG A 198 -9.00 -8.59 12.49
C ARG A 198 -9.77 -7.74 13.48
N LYS A 199 -9.19 -7.36 14.60
CA LYS A 199 -9.82 -6.46 15.56
C LYS A 199 -10.01 -5.06 14.97
N THR A 200 -8.98 -4.51 14.34
CA THR A 200 -9.03 -3.18 13.68
C THR A 200 -9.94 -3.19 12.46
N VAL A 201 -9.95 -4.26 11.66
CA VAL A 201 -10.88 -4.41 10.52
C VAL A 201 -12.31 -4.62 11.00
N ARG A 202 -12.56 -5.45 12.04
CA ARG A 202 -13.91 -5.60 12.63
C ARG A 202 -14.42 -4.30 13.26
N GLU A 203 -13.60 -3.56 13.96
CA GLU A 203 -13.98 -2.28 14.57
C GLU A 203 -14.23 -1.19 13.52
N ARG A 204 -13.55 -1.24 12.38
CA ARG A 204 -13.71 -0.27 11.27
C ARG A 204 -14.66 -0.72 10.17
N PHE A 205 -14.92 -2.03 10.06
CA PHE A 205 -15.78 -2.66 9.05
C PHE A 205 -16.63 -3.76 9.70
N PRO A 206 -17.61 -3.40 10.53
CA PRO A 206 -18.41 -4.37 11.30
C PRO A 206 -19.18 -5.38 10.44
N GLU A 207 -19.43 -5.08 9.17
CA GLU A 207 -20.22 -5.91 8.26
C GLU A 207 -19.42 -6.90 7.40
N GLN A 208 -18.08 -6.88 7.46
CA GLN A 208 -17.26 -7.81 6.71
C GLN A 208 -16.84 -8.98 7.60
N GLU A 209 -17.58 -10.09 7.53
CA GLU A 209 -17.10 -11.38 8.02
C GLU A 209 -15.84 -11.76 7.23
N VAL A 210 -14.71 -11.74 7.91
CA VAL A 210 -13.48 -12.32 7.39
C VAL A 210 -13.70 -13.82 7.31
N ARG A 211 -14.07 -14.31 6.11
CA ARG A 211 -14.17 -15.75 5.85
C ARG A 211 -12.82 -16.40 6.19
N LYS A 212 -12.92 -17.51 6.90
CA LYS A 212 -11.83 -18.38 7.38
C LYS A 212 -10.99 -18.91 6.23
#